data_9ace708082c1edd85154f1a484ac221e
#
_entry.id   9ace708082c1edd85154f1a484ac221e
#
_cell.length_a   1.000
_cell.length_b   1.000
_cell.length_c   1.000
_cell.angle_alpha   90.00
_cell.angle_beta   90.00
_cell.angle_gamma   90.00
#
_symmetry.space_group_name_H-M   'P 1'
#
loop_
_entity.id
_entity.type
_entity.pdbx_description
1 polymer ?
#
loop_
_entity_poly.entity_id
_entity_poly.type
_entity_poly.pdbx_seq_one_letter_code
_entity_poly.pdbx_strand_id
1 'polypeptide(L)'
;IRIRKLCEKAGVKLSGLSSHTPLCKPDISGNYLKQAIRFAAECGAPVITTDEGPKPAWTTAEEDFVLMRYTLKEASLFAENRNVFIGLEPHQQYSKTPEGLDRIYGLVDSPMIGINFDTGNGYLSGGDPIEWLEHVKDRLVHLHAKDISIEQSDDERDKVTGTPAGCACGEGVIDWQKVVEVCKTAPRDIVFSVECGTVEQAKRSIEHLKQFV
;
A
#
# COMPACT_ATOMS: atom_id res chain seq x y z
N ILE A 1 -8.42 -7.09 -22.17
CA ILE A 1 -9.28 -6.13 -21.47
C ILE A 1 -9.09 -4.74 -22.06
N ARG A 2 -10.14 -3.89 -22.05
CA ARG A 2 -10.11 -2.54 -22.65
C ARG A 2 -9.04 -1.64 -22.02
N ILE A 3 -8.90 -1.65 -20.67
CA ILE A 3 -7.90 -0.83 -19.96
C ILE A 3 -6.48 -1.19 -20.41
N ARG A 4 -6.12 -2.47 -20.44
CA ARG A 4 -4.80 -2.91 -20.91
C ARG A 4 -4.48 -2.36 -22.31
N LYS A 5 -5.43 -2.48 -23.27
CA LYS A 5 -5.25 -1.95 -24.63
C LYS A 5 -5.10 -0.43 -24.68
N LEU A 6 -5.76 0.30 -23.77
CA LEU A 6 -5.61 1.75 -23.68
C LEU A 6 -4.22 2.12 -23.12
N CYS A 7 -3.76 1.44 -22.10
CA CYS A 7 -2.40 1.63 -21.55
C CYS A 7 -1.32 1.31 -22.58
N GLU A 8 -1.44 0.17 -23.27
CA GLU A 8 -0.52 -0.23 -24.37
C GLU A 8 -0.49 0.83 -25.47
N LYS A 9 -1.66 1.35 -25.89
CA LYS A 9 -1.75 2.41 -26.89
C LYS A 9 -1.13 3.74 -26.42
N ALA A 10 -1.21 4.02 -25.12
CA ALA A 10 -0.62 5.21 -24.52
C ALA A 10 0.86 5.06 -24.15
N GLY A 11 1.45 3.86 -24.33
CA GLY A 11 2.84 3.58 -23.95
C GLY A 11 3.08 3.58 -22.43
N VAL A 12 2.02 3.36 -21.61
CA VAL A 12 2.12 3.30 -20.15
C VAL A 12 1.86 1.89 -19.64
N LYS A 13 2.46 1.56 -18.49
CA LYS A 13 2.24 0.31 -17.76
C LYS A 13 1.44 0.57 -16.50
N LEU A 14 0.62 -0.40 -16.09
CA LEU A 14 -0.04 -0.35 -14.78
C LEU A 14 0.95 -0.81 -13.70
N SER A 15 1.12 0.00 -12.66
CA SER A 15 1.99 -0.30 -11.52
C SER A 15 1.30 -1.18 -10.49
N GLY A 16 0.00 -0.99 -10.29
CA GLY A 16 -0.80 -1.72 -9.32
C GLY A 16 -2.28 -1.37 -9.44
N LEU A 17 -3.10 -2.02 -8.63
CA LEU A 17 -4.52 -1.74 -8.48
C LEU A 17 -4.87 -1.65 -6.99
N SER A 18 -5.56 -0.60 -6.58
CA SER A 18 -6.15 -0.51 -5.25
C SER A 18 -7.33 -1.47 -5.13
N SER A 19 -7.32 -2.28 -4.06
CA SER A 19 -8.35 -3.30 -3.81
C SER A 19 -8.67 -3.43 -2.31
N HIS A 20 -8.79 -2.29 -1.63
CA HIS A 20 -9.09 -2.24 -0.21
C HIS A 20 -10.40 -2.97 0.11
N THR A 21 -10.34 -3.82 1.13
CA THR A 21 -11.47 -4.65 1.57
C THR A 21 -11.26 -5.08 3.03
N PRO A 22 -12.32 -5.24 3.83
CA PRO A 22 -12.19 -5.62 5.23
C PRO A 22 -11.74 -7.08 5.37
N LEU A 23 -10.43 -7.31 5.56
CA LEU A 23 -9.84 -8.66 5.65
C LEU A 23 -10.48 -9.54 6.75
N CYS A 24 -11.07 -8.91 7.78
CA CYS A 24 -11.82 -9.61 8.83
C CYS A 24 -13.19 -10.12 8.39
N LYS A 25 -13.59 -9.94 7.12
CA LYS A 25 -14.86 -10.42 6.56
C LYS A 25 -14.59 -11.35 5.37
N PRO A 26 -14.15 -12.59 5.62
CA PRO A 26 -13.71 -13.53 4.58
C PRO A 26 -14.78 -13.89 3.55
N ASP A 27 -16.05 -13.85 3.93
CA ASP A 27 -17.22 -14.07 3.07
C ASP A 27 -17.30 -13.04 1.92
N ILE A 28 -16.88 -11.81 2.15
CA ILE A 28 -16.80 -10.75 1.15
C ILE A 28 -15.41 -10.68 0.53
N SER A 29 -14.40 -10.54 1.38
CA SER A 29 -13.04 -10.15 1.00
C SER A 29 -12.29 -11.23 0.24
N GLY A 30 -12.50 -12.51 0.58
CA GLY A 30 -11.86 -13.61 -0.14
C GLY A 30 -12.21 -13.62 -1.63
N ASN A 31 -13.48 -13.47 -1.97
CA ASN A 31 -13.93 -13.40 -3.36
C ASN A 31 -13.53 -12.10 -4.05
N TYR A 32 -13.60 -10.98 -3.34
CA TYR A 32 -13.20 -9.68 -3.87
C TYR A 32 -11.72 -9.66 -4.24
N LEU A 33 -10.82 -10.08 -3.36
CA LEU A 33 -9.37 -10.14 -3.64
C LEU A 33 -9.05 -11.08 -4.80
N LYS A 34 -9.69 -12.25 -4.88
CA LYS A 34 -9.51 -13.17 -6.02
C LYS A 34 -9.93 -12.53 -7.35
N GLN A 35 -11.00 -11.74 -7.36
CA GLN A 35 -11.41 -10.98 -8.56
C GLN A 35 -10.42 -9.86 -8.89
N ALA A 36 -9.95 -9.12 -7.88
CA ALA A 36 -8.94 -8.07 -8.06
C ALA A 36 -7.62 -8.65 -8.61
N ILE A 37 -7.13 -9.76 -8.07
CA ILE A 37 -5.93 -10.45 -8.53
C ILE A 37 -6.10 -10.90 -9.99
N ARG A 38 -7.24 -11.50 -10.34
CA ARG A 38 -7.53 -11.90 -11.73
C ARG A 38 -7.53 -10.70 -12.66
N PHE A 39 -8.20 -9.62 -12.25
CA PHE A 39 -8.27 -8.40 -13.04
C PHE A 39 -6.88 -7.75 -13.20
N ALA A 40 -6.06 -7.71 -12.14
CA ALA A 40 -4.68 -7.23 -12.18
C ALA A 40 -3.84 -8.02 -13.19
N ALA A 41 -3.86 -9.37 -13.10
CA ALA A 41 -3.16 -10.24 -14.04
C ALA A 41 -3.59 -10.00 -15.50
N GLU A 42 -4.90 -9.88 -15.75
CA GLU A 42 -5.42 -9.62 -17.09
C GLU A 42 -5.08 -8.22 -17.62
N CYS A 43 -4.93 -7.24 -16.73
CA CYS A 43 -4.47 -5.87 -17.08
C CYS A 43 -2.95 -5.75 -17.20
N GLY A 44 -2.20 -6.71 -16.65
CA GLY A 44 -0.73 -6.66 -16.58
C GLY A 44 -0.22 -5.83 -15.38
N ALA A 45 -1.04 -5.61 -14.35
CA ALA A 45 -0.62 -4.98 -13.11
C ALA A 45 0.02 -6.04 -12.19
N PRO A 46 1.24 -5.80 -11.67
CA PRO A 46 1.97 -6.79 -10.88
C PRO A 46 1.53 -6.86 -9.40
N VAL A 47 0.79 -5.87 -8.92
CA VAL A 47 0.42 -5.71 -7.51
C VAL A 47 -1.06 -5.34 -7.39
N ILE A 48 -1.73 -5.89 -6.39
CA ILE A 48 -2.93 -5.30 -5.79
C ILE A 48 -2.58 -4.79 -4.40
N THR A 49 -3.12 -3.64 -3.98
CA THR A 49 -2.93 -3.11 -2.63
C THR A 49 -4.19 -3.28 -1.79
N THR A 50 -4.02 -3.59 -0.51
CA THR A 50 -5.11 -3.73 0.45
C THR A 50 -4.64 -3.45 1.88
N ASP A 51 -5.56 -3.16 2.76
CA ASP A 51 -5.36 -3.04 4.20
C ASP A 51 -6.24 -4.04 4.95
N GLU A 52 -6.19 -4.06 6.29
CA GLU A 52 -7.10 -4.90 7.08
C GLU A 52 -8.56 -4.43 7.03
N GLY A 53 -8.79 -3.16 6.66
CA GLY A 53 -10.11 -2.54 6.65
C GLY A 53 -10.75 -2.42 8.03
N PRO A 54 -11.96 -1.89 8.12
CA PRO A 54 -12.66 -1.74 9.38
C PRO A 54 -13.04 -3.11 9.96
N LYS A 55 -12.66 -3.35 11.22
CA LYS A 55 -13.03 -4.57 11.94
C LYS A 55 -14.52 -4.58 12.31
N PRO A 56 -15.14 -5.76 12.43
CA PRO A 56 -16.47 -5.87 13.01
C PRO A 56 -16.48 -5.42 14.48
N ALA A 57 -17.58 -4.77 14.92
CA ALA A 57 -17.68 -4.28 16.29
C ALA A 57 -17.83 -5.40 17.35
N TRP A 58 -18.17 -6.60 16.91
CA TRP A 58 -18.49 -7.77 17.76
C TRP A 58 -17.36 -8.81 17.83
N THR A 59 -16.23 -8.60 17.12
CA THR A 59 -15.07 -9.48 17.17
C THR A 59 -14.01 -9.00 18.16
N THR A 60 -13.28 -9.95 18.72
CA THR A 60 -12.03 -9.71 19.46
C THR A 60 -10.87 -9.56 18.49
N ALA A 61 -9.73 -9.05 18.97
CA ALA A 61 -8.52 -8.94 18.14
C ALA A 61 -8.01 -10.32 17.66
N GLU A 62 -8.09 -11.34 18.51
CA GLU A 62 -7.68 -12.70 18.19
C GLU A 62 -8.56 -13.29 17.09
N GLU A 63 -9.86 -13.09 17.14
CA GLU A 63 -10.79 -13.50 16.09
C GLU A 63 -10.51 -12.77 14.77
N ASP A 64 -10.22 -11.46 14.83
CA ASP A 64 -9.87 -10.68 13.64
C ASP A 64 -8.64 -11.24 12.94
N PHE A 65 -7.57 -11.58 13.68
CA PHE A 65 -6.37 -12.19 13.09
C PHE A 65 -6.62 -13.58 12.50
N VAL A 66 -7.52 -14.38 13.10
CA VAL A 66 -7.94 -15.67 12.53
C VAL A 66 -8.68 -15.46 11.20
N LEU A 67 -9.61 -14.48 11.16
CA LEU A 67 -10.39 -14.16 9.95
C LEU A 67 -9.49 -13.57 8.84
N MET A 68 -8.60 -12.65 9.19
CA MET A 68 -7.61 -12.09 8.25
C MET A 68 -6.70 -13.18 7.67
N ARG A 69 -6.21 -14.08 8.54
CA ARG A 69 -5.38 -15.22 8.09
C ARG A 69 -6.12 -16.09 7.06
N TYR A 70 -7.39 -16.39 7.29
CA TYR A 70 -8.19 -17.16 6.34
C TYR A 70 -8.29 -16.42 4.99
N THR A 71 -8.65 -15.15 5.02
CA THR A 71 -8.78 -14.31 3.81
C THR A 71 -7.48 -14.24 3.01
N LEU A 72 -6.37 -13.92 3.69
CA LEU A 72 -5.06 -13.80 3.06
C LEU A 72 -4.55 -15.13 2.50
N LYS A 73 -4.77 -16.24 3.20
CA LYS A 73 -4.37 -17.57 2.73
C LYS A 73 -5.09 -17.95 1.44
N GLU A 74 -6.40 -17.75 1.39
CA GLU A 74 -7.20 -18.00 0.19
C GLU A 74 -6.79 -17.10 -1.00
N ALA A 75 -6.52 -15.83 -0.71
CA ALA A 75 -6.09 -14.87 -1.72
C ALA A 75 -4.67 -15.16 -2.22
N SER A 76 -3.72 -15.49 -1.33
CA SER A 76 -2.31 -15.73 -1.70
C SER A 76 -2.14 -16.96 -2.59
N LEU A 77 -2.82 -18.06 -2.32
CA LEU A 77 -2.84 -19.23 -3.21
C LEU A 77 -3.32 -18.88 -4.62
N PHE A 78 -4.28 -17.97 -4.73
CA PHE A 78 -4.79 -17.50 -6.00
C PHE A 78 -3.81 -16.54 -6.70
N ALA A 79 -3.08 -15.73 -5.91
CA ALA A 79 -2.07 -14.79 -6.35
C ALA A 79 -0.82 -15.49 -6.90
N GLU A 80 -0.34 -16.55 -6.23
CA GLU A 80 0.80 -17.37 -6.65
C GLU A 80 0.62 -17.92 -8.07
N ASN A 81 -0.58 -18.43 -8.40
CA ASN A 81 -0.90 -18.94 -9.73
C ASN A 81 -0.96 -17.86 -10.82
N ARG A 82 -0.91 -16.57 -10.45
CA ARG A 82 -1.04 -15.43 -11.37
C ARG A 82 0.14 -14.48 -11.33
N ASN A 83 1.09 -14.73 -10.45
CA ASN A 83 2.26 -13.88 -10.22
C ASN A 83 1.85 -12.41 -9.98
N VAL A 84 0.88 -12.19 -9.08
CA VAL A 84 0.40 -10.88 -8.66
C VAL A 84 0.62 -10.75 -7.15
N PHE A 85 1.35 -9.72 -6.72
CA PHE A 85 1.57 -9.46 -5.31
C PHE A 85 0.31 -8.90 -4.64
N ILE A 86 0.16 -9.20 -3.35
CA ILE A 86 -0.78 -8.57 -2.43
C ILE A 86 0.06 -7.67 -1.53
N GLY A 87 0.03 -6.35 -1.78
CA GLY A 87 0.70 -5.35 -0.97
C GLY A 87 -0.17 -4.92 0.20
N LEU A 88 0.26 -5.24 1.43
CA LEU A 88 -0.41 -4.81 2.66
C LEU A 88 -0.02 -3.38 2.97
N GLU A 89 -1.00 -2.54 3.24
CA GLU A 89 -0.82 -1.10 3.46
C GLU A 89 -1.06 -0.72 4.92
N PRO A 90 -0.21 0.13 5.53
CA PRO A 90 -0.48 0.72 6.83
C PRO A 90 -1.61 1.75 6.68
N HIS A 91 -2.80 1.46 7.27
CA HIS A 91 -3.95 2.36 7.08
C HIS A 91 -4.97 2.32 8.23
N GLN A 92 -5.09 1.21 8.96
CA GLN A 92 -6.17 1.02 9.92
C GLN A 92 -5.64 0.73 11.34
N GLN A 93 -6.48 0.19 12.19
CA GLN A 93 -6.22 0.03 13.61
C GLN A 93 -5.02 -0.88 13.92
N TYR A 94 -4.87 -1.99 13.20
CA TYR A 94 -3.79 -2.95 13.45
C TYR A 94 -2.52 -2.57 12.70
N SER A 95 -2.63 -2.17 11.46
CA SER A 95 -1.49 -1.84 10.59
C SER A 95 -0.90 -0.45 10.82
N LYS A 96 -1.39 0.33 11.79
CA LYS A 96 -0.89 1.67 12.11
C LYS A 96 0.47 1.70 12.82
N THR A 97 1.04 0.55 13.16
CA THR A 97 2.38 0.41 13.73
C THR A 97 3.17 -0.65 12.99
N PRO A 98 4.53 -0.58 12.99
CA PRO A 98 5.37 -1.61 12.38
C PRO A 98 5.06 -3.02 12.89
N GLU A 99 4.90 -3.20 14.20
CA GLU A 99 4.62 -4.49 14.83
C GLU A 99 3.25 -5.04 14.42
N GLY A 100 2.26 -4.16 14.31
CA GLY A 100 0.92 -4.54 13.86
C GLY A 100 0.91 -4.98 12.40
N LEU A 101 1.60 -4.24 11.53
CA LEU A 101 1.78 -4.61 10.14
C LEU A 101 2.55 -5.93 9.99
N ASP A 102 3.61 -6.12 10.77
CA ASP A 102 4.37 -7.38 10.83
C ASP A 102 3.50 -8.56 11.25
N ARG A 103 2.61 -8.35 12.21
CA ARG A 103 1.68 -9.40 12.65
C ARG A 103 0.72 -9.80 11.53
N ILE A 104 0.20 -8.85 10.76
CA ILE A 104 -0.67 -9.14 9.60
C ILE A 104 0.13 -9.84 8.51
N TYR A 105 1.31 -9.33 8.15
CA TYR A 105 2.20 -9.93 7.17
C TYR A 105 2.57 -11.39 7.52
N GLY A 106 2.87 -11.65 8.78
CA GLY A 106 3.24 -12.96 9.30
C GLY A 106 2.10 -13.99 9.41
N LEU A 107 0.85 -13.61 9.11
CA LEU A 107 -0.30 -14.54 9.18
C LEU A 107 -0.23 -15.68 8.16
N VAL A 108 0.41 -15.44 7.01
CA VAL A 108 0.50 -16.40 5.92
C VAL A 108 1.91 -16.36 5.33
N ASP A 109 2.54 -17.51 5.29
CA ASP A 109 3.81 -17.69 4.58
C ASP A 109 3.53 -17.88 3.08
N SER A 110 3.68 -16.80 2.31
CA SER A 110 3.50 -16.80 0.85
C SER A 110 4.43 -15.78 0.19
N PRO A 111 5.12 -16.15 -0.89
CA PRO A 111 6.00 -15.22 -1.62
C PRO A 111 5.23 -14.09 -2.32
N MET A 112 3.90 -14.20 -2.42
CA MET A 112 3.05 -13.19 -3.08
C MET A 112 2.45 -12.18 -2.10
N ILE A 113 2.71 -12.28 -0.79
CA ILE A 113 2.36 -11.24 0.17
C ILE A 113 3.57 -10.34 0.38
N GLY A 114 3.38 -9.04 0.26
CA GLY A 114 4.40 -8.02 0.49
C GLY A 114 3.78 -6.79 1.14
N ILE A 115 4.57 -5.74 1.26
CA ILE A 115 4.16 -4.47 1.83
C ILE A 115 4.01 -3.43 0.71
N ASN A 116 2.88 -2.74 0.69
CA ASN A 116 2.70 -1.47 0.01
C ASN A 116 2.84 -0.37 1.07
N PHE A 117 4.02 0.25 1.17
CA PHE A 117 4.21 1.28 2.18
C PHE A 117 3.65 2.62 1.70
N ASP A 118 2.73 3.21 2.48
CA ASP A 118 2.26 4.58 2.28
C ASP A 118 3.00 5.51 3.24
N THR A 119 3.80 6.41 2.69
CA THR A 119 4.65 7.33 3.47
C THR A 119 3.84 8.30 4.31
N GLY A 120 2.73 8.80 3.79
CA GLY A 120 1.83 9.73 4.49
C GLY A 120 1.06 9.05 5.61
N ASN A 121 0.52 7.85 5.39
CA ASN A 121 -0.18 7.10 6.42
C ASN A 121 0.79 6.68 7.55
N GLY A 122 2.00 6.25 7.20
CA GLY A 122 3.06 5.96 8.18
C GLY A 122 3.41 7.18 9.03
N TYR A 123 3.49 8.36 8.43
CA TYR A 123 3.74 9.62 9.14
C TYR A 123 2.56 10.01 10.05
N LEU A 124 1.34 9.96 9.52
CA LEU A 124 0.13 10.37 10.27
C LEU A 124 -0.15 9.46 11.47
N SER A 125 0.24 8.20 11.41
CA SER A 125 0.12 7.27 12.55
C SER A 125 1.09 7.55 13.71
N GLY A 126 1.93 8.59 13.60
CA GLY A 126 2.86 9.05 14.64
C GLY A 126 4.30 8.54 14.48
N GLY A 127 4.54 7.59 13.58
CA GLY A 127 5.86 7.04 13.33
C GLY A 127 6.79 7.94 12.52
N ASP A 128 8.07 7.58 12.47
CA ASP A 128 9.01 8.10 11.47
C ASP A 128 8.88 7.24 10.20
N PRO A 129 8.43 7.80 9.06
CA PRO A 129 8.22 7.02 7.85
C PRO A 129 9.54 6.46 7.27
N ILE A 130 10.68 7.08 7.57
CA ILE A 130 11.99 6.57 7.11
C ILE A 130 12.40 5.34 7.92
N GLU A 131 12.31 5.41 9.24
CA GLU A 131 12.60 4.25 10.12
C GLU A 131 11.66 3.09 9.79
N TRP A 132 10.39 3.39 9.55
CA TRP A 132 9.41 2.37 9.19
C TRP A 132 9.68 1.75 7.82
N LEU A 133 10.02 2.58 6.83
CA LEU A 133 10.37 2.10 5.49
C LEU A 133 11.63 1.21 5.53
N GLU A 134 12.65 1.60 6.31
CA GLU A 134 13.85 0.75 6.56
C GLU A 134 13.46 -0.60 7.16
N HIS A 135 12.51 -0.62 8.08
CA HIS A 135 12.02 -1.85 8.71
C HIS A 135 11.33 -2.81 7.73
N VAL A 136 10.60 -2.27 6.74
CA VAL A 136 9.80 -3.09 5.80
C VAL A 136 10.44 -3.30 4.43
N LYS A 137 11.56 -2.65 4.11
CA LYS A 137 12.13 -2.58 2.76
C LYS A 137 12.36 -3.93 2.08
N ASP A 138 12.75 -4.96 2.85
CA ASP A 138 13.00 -6.31 2.29
C ASP A 138 11.72 -7.03 1.84
N ARG A 139 10.56 -6.54 2.29
CA ARG A 139 9.22 -7.05 1.98
C ARG A 139 8.42 -6.11 1.09
N LEU A 140 9.03 -4.97 0.72
CA LEU A 140 8.37 -3.95 -0.07
C LEU A 140 8.09 -4.44 -1.50
N VAL A 141 6.87 -4.28 -1.97
CA VAL A 141 6.45 -4.61 -3.34
C VAL A 141 5.92 -3.42 -4.13
N HIS A 142 5.53 -2.37 -3.42
CA HIS A 142 5.02 -1.13 -3.98
C HIS A 142 5.09 -0.01 -2.93
N LEU A 143 5.05 1.25 -3.35
CA LEU A 143 5.04 2.40 -2.46
C LEU A 143 3.99 3.41 -2.91
N HIS A 144 3.14 3.85 -1.99
CA HIS A 144 2.33 5.05 -2.16
C HIS A 144 3.15 6.27 -1.73
N ALA A 145 3.47 7.10 -2.72
CA ALA A 145 4.19 8.34 -2.51
C ALA A 145 3.19 9.44 -2.13
N LYS A 146 2.89 9.53 -0.85
CA LYS A 146 1.99 10.51 -0.25
C LYS A 146 2.79 11.46 0.65
N ASP A 147 2.74 12.76 0.36
CA ASP A 147 3.32 13.80 1.21
C ASP A 147 2.21 14.50 2.02
N ILE A 148 2.55 14.95 3.22
CA ILE A 148 1.61 15.58 4.15
C ILE A 148 2.02 17.03 4.33
N SER A 149 1.11 17.97 4.07
CA SER A 149 1.39 19.39 4.28
C SER A 149 1.61 19.69 5.78
N ILE A 150 2.29 20.79 6.08
CA ILE A 150 2.50 21.23 7.48
C ILE A 150 1.16 21.42 8.18
N GLU A 151 0.20 22.08 7.53
CA GLU A 151 -1.14 22.31 8.08
C GLU A 151 -1.84 20.97 8.39
N GLN A 152 -1.82 20.04 7.45
CA GLN A 152 -2.40 18.71 7.63
C GLN A 152 -1.68 17.91 8.74
N SER A 153 -0.36 18.04 8.85
CA SER A 153 0.42 17.45 9.94
C SER A 153 -0.02 17.95 11.31
N ASP A 154 -0.21 19.25 11.47
CA ASP A 154 -0.64 19.85 12.72
C ASP A 154 -2.05 19.39 13.13
N ASP A 155 -2.92 19.18 12.15
CA ASP A 155 -4.31 18.79 12.37
C ASP A 155 -4.49 17.28 12.56
N GLU A 156 -3.77 16.43 11.84
CA GLU A 156 -4.09 15.01 11.68
C GLU A 156 -3.07 14.06 12.31
N ARG A 157 -1.80 14.43 12.49
CA ARG A 157 -0.77 13.55 13.03
C ARG A 157 -1.15 13.03 14.41
N ASP A 158 -0.98 11.71 14.65
CA ASP A 158 -1.38 10.97 15.85
C ASP A 158 -2.91 10.90 16.11
N LYS A 159 -3.71 11.52 15.25
CA LYS A 159 -5.17 11.56 15.39
C LYS A 159 -5.90 10.70 14.37
N VAL A 160 -5.28 10.48 13.20
CA VAL A 160 -5.84 9.64 12.15
C VAL A 160 -4.84 8.56 11.73
N THR A 161 -5.33 7.49 11.14
CA THR A 161 -4.49 6.39 10.64
C THR A 161 -4.19 6.51 9.14
N GLY A 162 -4.80 7.48 8.48
CA GLY A 162 -4.61 7.76 7.07
C GLY A 162 -5.51 8.90 6.59
N THR A 163 -5.22 9.37 5.40
CA THR A 163 -5.97 10.44 4.73
C THR A 163 -6.15 10.09 3.25
N PRO A 164 -7.27 10.51 2.62
CA PRO A 164 -7.55 10.16 1.23
C PRO A 164 -6.65 10.88 0.22
N ALA A 165 -6.02 12.00 0.60
CA ALA A 165 -5.14 12.74 -0.30
C ALA A 165 -4.09 13.50 0.50
N GLY A 166 -2.84 13.47 -0.02
CA GLY A 166 -1.75 14.31 0.44
C GLY A 166 -1.58 15.58 -0.40
N CYS A 167 -0.52 16.33 -0.12
CA CYS A 167 -0.02 17.41 -0.99
C CYS A 167 0.91 16.85 -2.08
N ALA A 168 1.50 17.73 -2.89
CA ALA A 168 2.52 17.29 -3.85
C ALA A 168 3.80 16.88 -3.10
N CYS A 169 4.44 15.80 -3.54
CA CYS A 169 5.72 15.36 -3.00
C CYS A 169 6.75 16.48 -3.07
N GLY A 170 7.39 16.77 -1.95
CA GLY A 170 8.34 17.88 -1.77
C GLY A 170 7.70 19.20 -1.30
N GLU A 171 6.39 19.28 -1.17
CA GLU A 171 5.67 20.42 -0.59
C GLU A 171 5.20 20.15 0.87
N GLY A 172 5.52 18.99 1.41
CA GLY A 172 5.14 18.56 2.75
C GLY A 172 6.33 18.24 3.65
N VAL A 173 6.11 17.30 4.55
CA VAL A 173 7.04 16.96 5.64
C VAL A 173 7.90 15.72 5.36
N ILE A 174 7.65 14.99 4.28
CA ILE A 174 8.35 13.73 3.96
C ILE A 174 9.70 14.03 3.31
N ASP A 175 10.78 13.43 3.83
CA ASP A 175 12.13 13.50 3.26
C ASP A 175 12.28 12.53 2.08
N TRP A 176 11.93 13.00 0.88
CA TRP A 176 11.91 12.18 -0.33
C TRP A 176 13.28 11.69 -0.76
N GLN A 177 14.35 12.43 -0.45
CA GLN A 177 15.71 11.96 -0.73
C GLN A 177 15.97 10.66 0.05
N LYS A 178 15.69 10.66 1.35
CA LYS A 178 15.86 9.46 2.19
C LYS A 178 14.92 8.33 1.79
N VAL A 179 13.65 8.62 1.47
CA VAL A 179 12.72 7.59 0.97
C VAL A 179 13.31 6.88 -0.24
N VAL A 180 13.82 7.62 -1.22
CA VAL A 180 14.43 7.04 -2.43
C VAL A 180 15.71 6.28 -2.10
N GLU A 181 16.57 6.82 -1.22
CA GLU A 181 17.80 6.14 -0.78
C GLU A 181 17.49 4.77 -0.13
N VAL A 182 16.50 4.70 0.74
CA VAL A 182 16.05 3.42 1.33
C VAL A 182 15.52 2.47 0.26
N CYS A 183 14.64 2.94 -0.61
CA CYS A 183 14.06 2.10 -1.67
C CYS A 183 15.12 1.55 -2.65
N LYS A 184 16.22 2.28 -2.89
CA LYS A 184 17.35 1.78 -3.70
C LYS A 184 18.09 0.61 -3.06
N THR A 185 17.92 0.37 -1.76
CA THR A 185 18.48 -0.79 -1.05
C THR A 185 17.53 -1.98 -0.96
N ALA A 186 16.30 -1.83 -1.41
CA ALA A 186 15.32 -2.92 -1.46
C ALA A 186 15.76 -4.03 -2.45
N PRO A 187 15.35 -5.29 -2.24
CA PRO A 187 15.77 -6.42 -3.10
C PRO A 187 15.13 -6.42 -4.49
N ARG A 188 14.29 -5.45 -4.79
CA ARG A 188 13.60 -5.28 -6.08
C ARG A 188 13.37 -3.82 -6.40
N ASP A 189 13.12 -3.52 -7.68
CA ASP A 189 12.70 -2.20 -8.11
C ASP A 189 11.32 -1.87 -7.54
N ILE A 190 11.20 -0.71 -6.88
CA ILE A 190 9.97 -0.25 -6.25
C ILE A 190 9.35 0.84 -7.12
N VAL A 191 8.08 0.63 -7.48
CA VAL A 191 7.29 1.65 -8.17
C VAL A 191 6.63 2.57 -7.16
N PHE A 192 6.77 3.87 -7.37
CA PHE A 192 6.14 4.92 -6.59
C PHE A 192 4.85 5.34 -7.27
N SER A 193 3.72 5.10 -6.64
CA SER A 193 2.42 5.65 -7.06
C SER A 193 2.15 6.92 -6.27
N VAL A 194 2.15 8.06 -6.94
CA VAL A 194 1.89 9.36 -6.31
C VAL A 194 0.43 9.44 -5.87
N GLU A 195 0.21 9.75 -4.59
CA GLU A 195 -1.11 9.87 -4.00
C GLU A 195 -1.35 11.31 -3.50
N CYS A 196 -2.08 12.09 -4.29
CA CYS A 196 -2.34 13.52 -4.06
C CYS A 196 -3.70 13.93 -4.63
N GLY A 197 -4.16 15.13 -4.29
CA GLY A 197 -5.53 15.58 -4.59
C GLY A 197 -5.80 15.97 -6.04
N THR A 198 -4.78 16.35 -6.84
CA THR A 198 -4.96 16.88 -8.20
C THR A 198 -3.90 16.42 -9.19
N VAL A 199 -4.24 16.49 -10.48
CA VAL A 199 -3.29 16.19 -11.58
C VAL A 199 -2.08 17.13 -11.57
N GLU A 200 -2.27 18.39 -11.22
CA GLU A 200 -1.20 19.37 -11.10
C GLU A 200 -0.24 19.05 -9.97
N GLN A 201 -0.76 18.60 -8.82
CA GLN A 201 0.08 18.07 -7.72
C GLN A 201 0.84 16.82 -8.16
N ALA A 202 0.20 15.90 -8.88
CA ALA A 202 0.87 14.71 -9.39
C ALA A 202 2.03 15.04 -10.34
N LYS A 203 1.87 16.04 -11.21
CA LYS A 203 2.95 16.51 -12.09
C LYS A 203 4.15 17.03 -11.28
N ARG A 204 3.90 17.93 -10.30
CA ARG A 204 4.95 18.47 -9.44
C ARG A 204 5.64 17.38 -8.60
N SER A 205 4.87 16.42 -8.09
CA SER A 205 5.40 15.26 -7.36
C SER A 205 6.38 14.46 -8.23
N ILE A 206 5.99 14.14 -9.48
CA ILE A 206 6.84 13.39 -10.41
C ILE A 206 8.11 14.17 -10.74
N GLU A 207 8.00 15.49 -10.95
CA GLU A 207 9.17 16.36 -11.22
C GLU A 207 10.11 16.40 -10.03
N HIS A 208 9.58 16.47 -8.80
CA HIS A 208 10.36 16.44 -7.58
C HIS A 208 11.07 15.09 -7.37
N LEU A 209 10.32 14.00 -7.46
CA LEU A 209 10.86 12.65 -7.23
C LEU A 209 11.94 12.27 -8.26
N LYS A 210 11.83 12.71 -9.51
CA LYS A 210 12.84 12.49 -10.56
C LYS A 210 14.23 13.04 -10.25
N GLN A 211 14.37 13.95 -9.29
CA GLN A 211 15.66 14.50 -8.89
C GLN A 211 16.51 13.50 -8.10
N PHE A 212 15.90 12.46 -7.54
CA PHE A 212 16.54 11.48 -6.65
C PHE A 212 16.68 10.08 -7.28
N VAL A 213 16.01 9.82 -8.40
CA VAL A 213 15.94 8.49 -9.07
C VAL A 213 17.06 8.31 -10.11
#